data_002f17e341a891cb4e72ae3be6320915
#
_entry.id   002f17e341a891cb4e72ae3be6320915
#
_cell.length_a   1.000
_cell.length_b   1.000
_cell.length_c   1.000
_cell.angle_alpha   90.00
_cell.angle_beta   90.00
_cell.angle_gamma   90.00
#
_symmetry.space_group_name_H-M   'P 1'
#
loop_
_entity.id
_entity.type
_entity.pdbx_description
1 polymer ?
#
loop_
_entity_poly.entity_id
_entity_poly.type
_entity_poly.pdbx_seq_one_letter_code
_entity_poly.pdbx_strand_id
1 'polypeptide(L)'
;FYLIQLNDNKCVMLEKFFLSLLLRLPEEISHSIAIFLLKYNLVPSKKKVIKSITKTKFLNFNLTHPVGLAAGFDKNAEALPGLLKQNFSFIEIGTVTPLPQIGNSKPRVFRVPEEKSIINKLGFPNLGASKIFKNLCKIRKYHTLGLEPLIGVNIGCNKNTKNPLKDYEKCFEIFSSVA
;
A
#
# COMPACT_ATOMS: atom_id res chain seq x y z
N PHE A 1 -5.38 -21.80 7.57
CA PHE A 1 -4.12 -21.15 7.21
C PHE A 1 -2.98 -22.15 7.34
N TYR A 2 -2.73 -22.94 6.30
CA TYR A 2 -1.55 -23.81 6.25
C TYR A 2 -0.35 -22.99 5.78
N LEU A 3 0.55 -22.75 6.70
CA LEU A 3 1.90 -22.27 6.47
C LEU A 3 2.60 -23.30 5.54
N ILE A 4 3.01 -22.83 4.38
CA ILE A 4 4.00 -23.56 3.59
C ILE A 4 5.27 -23.55 4.42
N GLN A 5 5.68 -24.72 4.87
CA GLN A 5 6.99 -24.94 5.49
C GLN A 5 8.07 -24.52 4.48
N LEU A 6 8.59 -23.34 4.66
CA LEU A 6 9.89 -22.97 4.11
C LEU A 6 10.93 -23.30 5.16
N ASN A 7 11.90 -24.05 4.73
CA ASN A 7 13.04 -24.54 5.50
C ASN A 7 14.02 -23.40 5.81
N ASP A 8 13.58 -22.39 6.59
CA ASP A 8 14.44 -21.34 7.12
C ASP A 8 13.85 -20.81 8.45
N ASN A 9 13.92 -21.67 9.46
CA ASN A 9 13.53 -21.33 10.83
C ASN A 9 14.17 -20.03 11.35
N LYS A 10 15.36 -19.68 10.89
CA LYS A 10 16.07 -18.46 11.24
C LYS A 10 15.43 -17.21 10.62
N CYS A 11 15.00 -17.26 9.35
CA CYS A 11 14.38 -16.12 8.67
C CYS A 11 13.00 -15.80 9.27
N VAL A 12 12.20 -16.82 9.54
CA VAL A 12 10.88 -16.67 10.20
C VAL A 12 11.00 -16.14 11.62
N MET A 13 12.03 -16.54 12.34
CA MET A 13 12.28 -16.05 13.70
C MET A 13 12.68 -14.58 13.70
N LEU A 14 13.52 -14.16 12.75
CA LEU A 14 13.94 -12.77 12.59
C LEU A 14 12.76 -11.87 12.16
N GLU A 15 11.92 -12.33 11.24
CA GLU A 15 10.68 -11.62 10.86
C GLU A 15 9.74 -11.43 12.06
N LYS A 16 9.51 -12.47 12.85
CA LYS A 16 8.69 -12.40 14.08
C LYS A 16 9.27 -11.44 15.11
N PHE A 17 10.58 -11.46 15.31
CA PHE A 17 11.27 -10.55 16.22
C PHE A 17 11.11 -9.10 15.78
N PHE A 18 11.39 -8.81 14.49
CA PHE A 18 11.19 -7.48 13.92
C PHE A 18 9.74 -6.99 14.03
N LEU A 19 8.79 -7.85 13.72
CA LEU A 19 7.37 -7.54 13.85
C LEU A 19 7.01 -7.23 15.32
N SER A 20 7.49 -8.03 16.26
CA SER A 20 7.27 -7.80 17.72
C SER A 20 7.83 -6.44 18.14
N LEU A 21 9.00 -6.05 17.63
CA LEU A 21 9.60 -4.75 17.94
C LEU A 21 8.76 -3.61 17.35
N LEU A 22 8.34 -3.72 16.08
CA LEU A 22 7.48 -2.72 15.43
C LEU A 22 6.15 -2.54 16.14
N LEU A 23 5.57 -3.64 16.67
CA LEU A 23 4.30 -3.59 17.39
C LEU A 23 4.39 -2.87 18.74
N ARG A 24 5.59 -2.71 19.31
CA ARG A 24 5.82 -1.94 20.56
C ARG A 24 5.99 -0.45 20.33
N LEU A 25 6.23 -0.01 19.09
CA LEU A 25 6.38 1.40 18.75
C LEU A 25 5.01 2.06 18.54
N PRO A 26 4.90 3.38 18.70
CA PRO A 26 3.71 4.12 18.28
C PRO A 26 3.32 3.82 16.83
N GLU A 27 2.04 3.77 16.55
CA GLU A 27 1.45 3.26 15.30
C GLU A 27 2.01 3.93 14.04
N GLU A 28 2.05 5.25 14.02
CA GLU A 28 2.54 6.00 12.86
C GLU A 28 4.07 5.90 12.69
N ILE A 29 4.81 5.67 13.79
CA ILE A 29 6.26 5.42 13.72
C ILE A 29 6.52 4.05 13.11
N SER A 30 5.81 3.01 13.57
CA SER A 30 5.91 1.66 13.00
C SER A 30 5.61 1.68 11.50
N HIS A 31 4.54 2.38 11.10
CA HIS A 31 4.16 2.53 9.70
C HIS A 31 5.27 3.24 8.90
N SER A 32 5.83 4.33 9.41
CA SER A 32 6.90 5.08 8.74
C SER A 32 8.16 4.24 8.54
N ILE A 33 8.52 3.41 9.53
CA ILE A 33 9.63 2.47 9.42
C ILE A 33 9.34 1.42 8.34
N ALA A 34 8.13 0.86 8.30
CA ALA A 34 7.75 -0.12 7.28
C ALA A 34 7.82 0.48 5.87
N ILE A 35 7.31 1.70 5.67
CA ILE A 35 7.41 2.42 4.39
C ILE A 35 8.87 2.64 4.00
N PHE A 36 9.71 3.07 4.95
CA PHE A 36 11.14 3.28 4.71
C PHE A 36 11.84 1.98 4.25
N LEU A 37 11.63 0.89 4.96
CA LEU A 37 12.24 -0.41 4.64
C LEU A 37 11.81 -0.90 3.24
N LEU A 38 10.54 -0.77 2.89
CA LEU A 38 10.00 -1.15 1.58
C LEU A 38 10.52 -0.23 0.47
N LYS A 39 10.58 1.08 0.71
CA LYS A 39 11.09 2.07 -0.23
C LYS A 39 12.51 1.77 -0.69
N TYR A 40 13.36 1.32 0.22
CA TYR A 40 14.76 0.99 -0.05
C TYR A 40 15.01 -0.49 -0.32
N ASN A 41 13.96 -1.30 -0.54
CA ASN A 41 14.06 -2.75 -0.79
C ASN A 41 14.80 -3.52 0.32
N LEU A 42 14.69 -3.10 1.56
CA LEU A 42 15.31 -3.75 2.71
C LEU A 42 14.47 -4.89 3.29
N VAL A 43 13.25 -5.09 2.77
CA VAL A 43 12.37 -6.21 3.14
C VAL A 43 12.66 -7.39 2.19
N PRO A 44 12.89 -8.60 2.72
CA PRO A 44 13.12 -9.78 1.88
C PRO A 44 11.97 -10.04 0.91
N SER A 45 12.30 -10.46 -0.31
CA SER A 45 11.32 -10.83 -1.32
C SER A 45 10.60 -12.12 -0.91
N LYS A 46 9.29 -12.16 -1.06
CA LYS A 46 8.50 -13.37 -0.87
C LYS A 46 8.39 -14.13 -2.20
N LYS A 47 8.73 -15.41 -2.21
CA LYS A 47 8.53 -16.26 -3.39
C LYS A 47 7.05 -16.37 -3.71
N LYS A 48 6.68 -16.12 -4.97
CA LYS A 48 5.30 -16.32 -5.43
C LYS A 48 4.99 -17.81 -5.41
N VAL A 49 4.03 -18.22 -4.61
CA VAL A 49 3.47 -19.58 -4.65
C VAL A 49 2.18 -19.50 -5.47
N ILE A 50 2.28 -19.92 -6.72
CA ILE A 50 1.13 -19.96 -7.63
C ILE A 50 0.54 -21.37 -7.56
N LYS A 51 -0.66 -21.47 -6.99
CA LYS A 51 -1.48 -22.68 -7.07
C LYS A 51 -2.62 -22.43 -8.06
N SER A 52 -2.92 -23.37 -8.92
CA SER A 52 -4.02 -23.22 -9.90
C SER A 52 -5.37 -22.91 -9.24
N ILE A 53 -5.61 -23.48 -8.06
CA ILE A 53 -6.85 -23.27 -7.28
C ILE A 53 -7.00 -21.85 -6.72
N THR A 54 -5.93 -21.05 -6.65
CA THR A 54 -5.99 -19.67 -6.13
C THR A 54 -6.21 -18.64 -7.22
N LYS A 55 -6.12 -19.04 -8.49
CA LYS A 55 -6.33 -18.12 -9.62
C LYS A 55 -7.76 -17.57 -9.59
N THR A 56 -7.88 -16.27 -9.79
CA THR A 56 -9.18 -15.59 -9.84
C THR A 56 -9.21 -14.57 -10.97
N LYS A 57 -10.40 -14.23 -11.44
CA LYS A 57 -10.59 -13.20 -12.45
C LYS A 57 -11.11 -11.94 -11.78
N PHE A 58 -10.49 -10.83 -12.09
CA PHE A 58 -10.92 -9.49 -11.66
C PHE A 58 -10.98 -8.59 -12.88
N LEU A 59 -12.18 -8.14 -13.26
CA LEU A 59 -12.41 -7.45 -14.54
C LEU A 59 -11.84 -8.27 -15.71
N ASN A 60 -10.94 -7.67 -16.49
CA ASN A 60 -10.25 -8.30 -17.61
C ASN A 60 -8.90 -8.93 -17.24
N PHE A 61 -8.53 -8.92 -15.96
CA PHE A 61 -7.25 -9.43 -15.47
C PHE A 61 -7.40 -10.82 -14.84
N ASN A 62 -6.46 -11.70 -15.15
CA ASN A 62 -6.34 -13.00 -14.49
C ASN A 62 -5.31 -12.87 -13.36
N LEU A 63 -5.77 -12.95 -12.13
CA LEU A 63 -4.91 -12.82 -10.95
C LEU A 63 -4.46 -14.20 -10.46
N THR A 64 -3.23 -14.27 -9.94
CA THR A 64 -2.69 -15.50 -9.36
C THR A 64 -3.37 -15.90 -8.06
N HIS A 65 -3.96 -14.93 -7.34
CA HIS A 65 -4.76 -15.13 -6.13
C HIS A 65 -5.55 -13.85 -5.79
N PRO A 66 -6.60 -13.93 -4.95
CA PRO A 66 -7.48 -12.78 -4.65
C PRO A 66 -6.96 -11.81 -3.59
N VAL A 67 -5.71 -11.95 -3.13
CA VAL A 67 -5.17 -11.13 -2.03
C VAL A 67 -4.40 -9.95 -2.59
N GLY A 68 -4.79 -8.75 -2.23
CA GLY A 68 -4.13 -7.50 -2.55
C GLY A 68 -3.89 -6.63 -1.33
N LEU A 69 -3.17 -5.53 -1.53
CA LEU A 69 -2.94 -4.51 -0.51
C LEU A 69 -3.89 -3.34 -0.77
N ALA A 70 -4.76 -3.06 0.20
CA ALA A 70 -5.70 -1.93 0.12
C ALA A 70 -5.00 -0.58 0.31
N ALA A 71 -5.64 0.49 -0.18
CA ALA A 71 -5.23 1.86 0.05
C ALA A 71 -5.10 2.19 1.55
N GLY A 72 -4.24 3.15 1.86
CA GLY A 72 -3.96 3.60 3.22
C GLY A 72 -2.63 3.10 3.78
N PHE A 73 -2.04 2.04 3.23
CA PHE A 73 -0.70 1.62 3.60
C PHE A 73 0.36 2.47 2.89
N ASP A 74 0.43 2.45 1.57
CA ASP A 74 1.32 3.33 0.80
C ASP A 74 0.56 4.52 0.21
N LYS A 75 0.40 5.57 1.01
CA LYS A 75 -0.38 6.75 0.64
C LYS A 75 0.24 7.58 -0.48
N ASN A 76 1.56 7.44 -0.69
CA ASN A 76 2.35 8.33 -1.53
C ASN A 76 3.10 7.61 -2.67
N ALA A 77 2.83 6.34 -2.90
CA ALA A 77 3.57 5.50 -3.86
C ALA A 77 5.10 5.49 -3.57
N GLU A 78 5.48 5.45 -2.30
CA GLU A 78 6.88 5.44 -1.90
C GLU A 78 7.40 4.03 -1.61
N ALA A 79 6.53 3.12 -1.15
CA ALA A 79 6.87 1.74 -0.78
C ALA A 79 6.75 0.74 -1.93
N LEU A 80 6.22 1.15 -3.08
CA LEU A 80 6.04 0.29 -4.26
C LEU A 80 7.29 -0.52 -4.64
N PRO A 81 8.54 0.01 -4.59
CA PRO A 81 9.71 -0.80 -4.94
C PRO A 81 9.84 -2.10 -4.14
N GLY A 82 9.53 -2.06 -2.85
CA GLY A 82 9.51 -3.25 -2.00
C GLY A 82 8.22 -4.04 -2.09
N LEU A 83 7.06 -3.35 -2.22
CA LEU A 83 5.74 -3.99 -2.29
C LEU A 83 5.59 -4.87 -3.54
N LEU A 84 6.15 -4.48 -4.68
CA LEU A 84 6.15 -5.28 -5.92
C LEU A 84 6.87 -6.63 -5.75
N LYS A 85 7.75 -6.76 -4.76
CA LYS A 85 8.45 -7.99 -4.42
C LYS A 85 7.72 -8.84 -3.38
N GLN A 86 6.64 -8.34 -2.80
CA GLN A 86 5.78 -9.09 -1.91
C GLN A 86 4.73 -9.85 -2.72
N ASN A 87 4.14 -10.85 -2.12
CA ASN A 87 3.20 -11.71 -2.82
C ASN A 87 1.78 -11.11 -2.80
N PHE A 88 1.59 -9.94 -3.43
CA PHE A 88 0.28 -9.34 -3.69
C PHE A 88 -0.09 -9.50 -5.17
N SER A 89 -1.37 -9.72 -5.47
CA SER A 89 -1.88 -9.73 -6.84
C SER A 89 -2.24 -8.32 -7.32
N PHE A 90 -2.60 -7.45 -6.40
CA PHE A 90 -2.84 -6.03 -6.66
C PHE A 90 -2.41 -5.18 -5.46
N ILE A 91 -2.08 -3.93 -5.73
CA ILE A 91 -1.66 -2.95 -4.72
C ILE A 91 -2.40 -1.66 -5.03
N GLU A 92 -3.16 -1.16 -4.07
CA GLU A 92 -3.84 0.12 -4.16
C GLU A 92 -3.06 1.16 -3.34
N ILE A 93 -2.59 2.21 -4.01
CA ILE A 93 -1.94 3.35 -3.35
C ILE A 93 -2.96 4.44 -3.01
N GLY A 94 -2.61 5.35 -2.13
CA GLY A 94 -3.48 6.48 -1.75
C GLY A 94 -4.11 6.29 -0.37
N THR A 95 -5.15 7.03 -0.02
CA THR A 95 -5.98 7.94 -0.83
C THR A 95 -5.20 9.18 -1.24
N VAL A 96 -5.28 9.54 -2.51
CA VAL A 96 -4.65 10.72 -3.11
C VAL A 96 -5.67 11.84 -3.25
N THR A 97 -5.30 13.05 -2.87
CA THR A 97 -6.10 14.25 -3.11
C THR A 97 -5.37 15.21 -4.07
N PRO A 98 -6.07 16.10 -4.80
CA PRO A 98 -5.42 17.04 -5.74
C PRO A 98 -4.29 17.85 -5.12
N LEU A 99 -4.52 18.42 -3.95
CA LEU A 99 -3.54 19.16 -3.19
C LEU A 99 -3.02 18.31 -2.03
N PRO A 100 -1.77 18.53 -1.58
CA PRO A 100 -1.27 17.86 -0.38
C PRO A 100 -2.10 18.25 0.85
N GLN A 101 -2.27 17.29 1.77
CA GLN A 101 -2.88 17.58 3.06
C GLN A 101 -2.27 16.75 4.17
N ILE A 102 -2.19 17.37 5.35
CA ILE A 102 -1.53 16.79 6.54
C ILE A 102 -2.43 15.73 7.20
N GLY A 103 -3.74 15.80 6.96
CA GLY A 103 -4.75 15.02 7.66
C GLY A 103 -5.13 15.60 9.02
N ASN A 104 -5.75 14.80 9.86
CA ASN A 104 -6.20 15.23 11.19
C ASN A 104 -5.02 15.33 12.17
N SER A 105 -5.24 16.07 13.29
CA SER A 105 -4.26 16.15 14.39
C SER A 105 -3.99 14.79 15.03
N LYS A 106 -2.76 14.61 15.48
CA LYS A 106 -2.34 13.42 16.26
C LYS A 106 -2.78 13.53 17.73
N PRO A 107 -3.02 12.40 18.42
CA PRO A 107 -3.00 11.01 17.92
C PRO A 107 -4.23 10.71 17.07
N ARG A 108 -4.06 9.89 16.02
CA ARG A 108 -5.09 9.62 15.02
C ARG A 108 -5.11 8.17 14.51
N VAL A 109 -4.30 7.31 15.12
CA VAL A 109 -4.29 5.86 14.92
C VAL A 109 -4.16 5.21 16.29
N PHE A 110 -4.96 4.20 16.56
CA PHE A 110 -5.03 3.54 17.84
C PHE A 110 -5.13 2.03 17.65
N ARG A 111 -4.27 1.26 18.32
CA ARG A 111 -4.40 -0.19 18.40
C ARG A 111 -5.35 -0.54 19.53
N VAL A 112 -6.18 -1.54 19.28
CA VAL A 112 -7.07 -2.16 20.29
C VAL A 112 -6.67 -3.63 20.38
N PRO A 113 -5.64 -3.99 21.18
CA PRO A 113 -5.06 -5.33 21.20
C PRO A 113 -6.08 -6.42 21.56
N GLU A 114 -6.99 -6.13 22.47
CA GLU A 114 -8.04 -7.05 22.95
C GLU A 114 -8.95 -7.47 21.81
N GLU A 115 -9.28 -6.53 20.90
CA GLU A 115 -10.13 -6.75 19.73
C GLU A 115 -9.31 -7.12 18.48
N LYS A 116 -7.99 -7.22 18.59
CA LYS A 116 -7.08 -7.40 17.43
C LYS A 116 -7.38 -6.43 16.28
N SER A 117 -7.72 -5.20 16.61
CA SER A 117 -8.20 -4.19 15.68
C SER A 117 -7.39 -2.88 15.73
N ILE A 118 -7.60 -2.03 14.74
CA ILE A 118 -7.00 -0.70 14.63
C ILE A 118 -8.12 0.29 14.31
N ILE A 119 -8.20 1.34 15.10
CA ILE A 119 -9.10 2.48 14.86
C ILE A 119 -8.27 3.65 14.34
N ASN A 120 -8.77 4.35 13.32
CA ASN A 120 -8.08 5.55 12.84
C ASN A 120 -9.05 6.67 12.45
N LYS A 121 -8.50 7.89 12.47
CA LYS A 121 -9.10 9.13 11.96
C LYS A 121 -8.05 9.93 11.20
N LEU A 122 -7.34 9.27 10.27
CA LEU A 122 -6.17 9.85 9.59
C LEU A 122 -6.49 11.12 8.79
N GLY A 123 -7.65 11.21 8.13
CA GLY A 123 -8.03 12.38 7.33
C GLY A 123 -7.22 12.52 6.04
N PHE A 124 -6.93 11.41 5.40
CA PHE A 124 -6.24 11.30 4.10
C PHE A 124 -4.92 12.09 3.99
N PRO A 125 -3.96 11.93 4.93
CA PRO A 125 -2.66 12.60 4.81
C PRO A 125 -1.93 12.08 3.57
N ASN A 126 -1.55 12.98 2.66
CA ASN A 126 -0.83 12.62 1.43
C ASN A 126 -0.09 13.84 0.84
N LEU A 127 0.84 13.59 -0.09
CA LEU A 127 1.70 14.58 -0.72
C LEU A 127 1.07 15.29 -1.93
N GLY A 128 -0.22 15.03 -2.22
CA GLY A 128 -0.93 15.57 -3.36
C GLY A 128 -0.64 14.85 -4.68
N ALA A 129 -1.60 14.93 -5.60
CA ALA A 129 -1.61 14.18 -6.86
C ALA A 129 -0.32 14.35 -7.67
N SER A 130 0.18 15.58 -7.85
CA SER A 130 1.37 15.86 -8.65
C SER A 130 2.62 15.12 -8.15
N LYS A 131 2.85 15.11 -6.83
CA LYS A 131 4.01 14.43 -6.25
C LYS A 131 3.88 12.92 -6.33
N ILE A 132 2.69 12.40 -6.06
CA ILE A 132 2.40 10.97 -6.09
C ILE A 132 2.48 10.42 -7.51
N PHE A 133 1.96 11.16 -8.49
CA PHE A 133 2.12 10.83 -9.91
C PHE A 133 3.60 10.68 -10.30
N LYS A 134 4.45 11.63 -9.91
CA LYS A 134 5.91 11.54 -10.15
C LYS A 134 6.54 10.31 -9.50
N ASN A 135 6.10 9.93 -8.31
CA ASN A 135 6.58 8.71 -7.65
C ASN A 135 6.14 7.46 -8.43
N LEU A 136 4.88 7.41 -8.86
CA LEU A 136 4.33 6.30 -9.65
C LEU A 136 5.04 6.16 -11.01
N CYS A 137 5.28 7.25 -11.72
CA CYS A 137 6.00 7.24 -13.00
C CYS A 137 7.42 6.67 -12.88
N LYS A 138 8.11 6.86 -11.75
CA LYS A 138 9.41 6.23 -11.52
C LYS A 138 9.32 4.71 -11.50
N ILE A 139 8.25 4.19 -10.92
CA ILE A 139 8.03 2.74 -10.83
C ILE A 139 7.62 2.17 -12.18
N ARG A 140 6.84 2.89 -12.98
CA ARG A 140 6.42 2.47 -14.33
C ARG A 140 7.57 2.24 -15.30
N LYS A 141 8.75 2.75 -15.02
CA LYS A 141 9.97 2.40 -15.78
C LYS A 141 10.39 0.93 -15.60
N TYR A 142 9.98 0.30 -14.52
CA TYR A 142 10.38 -1.06 -14.12
C TYR A 142 9.20 -2.03 -14.00
N HIS A 143 7.98 -1.53 -14.11
CA HIS A 143 6.75 -2.31 -13.97
C HIS A 143 5.74 -1.96 -15.06
N THR A 144 5.43 -2.91 -15.93
CA THR A 144 4.51 -2.73 -17.07
C THR A 144 3.07 -2.73 -16.61
N LEU A 145 2.23 -1.91 -17.25
CA LEU A 145 0.77 -1.92 -17.06
C LEU A 145 0.19 -3.31 -17.34
N GLY A 146 -0.75 -3.73 -16.50
CA GLY A 146 -1.45 -5.02 -16.67
C GLY A 146 -0.69 -6.24 -16.17
N LEU A 147 0.58 -6.10 -15.75
CA LEU A 147 1.32 -7.16 -15.08
C LEU A 147 1.04 -7.16 -13.57
N GLU A 148 1.07 -8.33 -12.97
CA GLU A 148 0.94 -8.46 -11.51
C GLU A 148 2.23 -8.06 -10.75
N PRO A 149 2.04 -7.43 -9.57
CA PRO A 149 0.76 -6.99 -9.02
C PRO A 149 0.19 -5.81 -9.82
N LEU A 150 -1.13 -5.80 -10.02
CA LEU A 150 -1.80 -4.63 -10.59
C LEU A 150 -1.67 -3.45 -9.63
N ILE A 151 -1.48 -2.25 -10.18
CA ILE A 151 -1.38 -1.03 -9.37
C ILE A 151 -2.63 -0.19 -9.61
N GLY A 152 -3.42 0.00 -8.56
CA GLY A 152 -4.56 0.92 -8.52
C GLY A 152 -4.24 2.18 -7.73
N VAL A 153 -5.01 3.24 -7.98
CA VAL A 153 -4.91 4.52 -7.27
C VAL A 153 -6.25 4.85 -6.64
N ASN A 154 -6.30 4.91 -5.32
CA ASN A 154 -7.45 5.40 -4.58
C ASN A 154 -7.43 6.93 -4.58
N ILE A 155 -8.50 7.55 -5.06
CA ILE A 155 -8.61 9.00 -5.19
C ILE A 155 -9.68 9.56 -4.26
N GLY A 156 -9.47 10.78 -3.78
CA GLY A 156 -10.40 11.46 -2.90
C GLY A 156 -10.34 12.99 -3.06
N CYS A 157 -11.29 13.68 -2.43
CA CYS A 157 -11.30 15.14 -2.40
C CYS A 157 -10.50 15.70 -1.22
N ASN A 158 -10.02 16.94 -1.33
CA ASN A 158 -9.42 17.67 -0.24
C ASN A 158 -10.48 18.05 0.83
N LYS A 159 -10.07 18.07 2.10
CA LYS A 159 -10.96 18.37 3.23
C LYS A 159 -11.70 19.72 3.09
N ASN A 160 -11.01 20.73 2.58
CA ASN A 160 -11.53 22.10 2.49
C ASN A 160 -11.95 22.48 1.06
N THR A 161 -12.19 21.49 0.18
CA THR A 161 -12.64 21.77 -1.17
C THR A 161 -14.06 22.34 -1.20
N LYS A 162 -14.29 23.28 -2.10
CA LYS A 162 -15.65 23.80 -2.39
C LYS A 162 -16.39 22.96 -3.44
N ASN A 163 -15.65 22.14 -4.20
CA ASN A 163 -16.21 21.30 -5.25
C ASN A 163 -15.53 19.92 -5.24
N PRO A 164 -16.07 18.96 -4.47
CA PRO A 164 -15.51 17.61 -4.42
C PRO A 164 -15.45 16.91 -5.78
N LEU A 165 -16.44 17.12 -6.65
CA LEU A 165 -16.50 16.50 -7.96
C LEU A 165 -15.27 16.88 -8.81
N LYS A 166 -14.92 18.16 -8.86
CA LYS A 166 -13.73 18.64 -9.56
C LYS A 166 -12.43 18.04 -9.02
N ASP A 167 -12.37 17.77 -7.73
CA ASP A 167 -11.21 17.11 -7.13
C ASP A 167 -11.05 15.66 -7.62
N TYR A 168 -12.17 14.92 -7.71
CA TYR A 168 -12.17 13.56 -8.27
C TYR A 168 -11.82 13.57 -9.76
N GLU A 169 -12.43 14.44 -10.56
CA GLU A 169 -12.14 14.60 -11.98
C GLU A 169 -10.64 14.86 -12.22
N LYS A 170 -10.07 15.82 -11.47
CA LYS A 170 -8.65 16.16 -11.57
C LYS A 170 -7.74 14.99 -11.21
N CYS A 171 -8.04 14.25 -10.16
CA CYS A 171 -7.27 13.06 -9.82
C CYS A 171 -7.40 11.98 -10.89
N PHE A 172 -8.60 11.74 -11.40
CA PHE A 172 -8.85 10.78 -12.47
C PHE A 172 -8.05 11.13 -13.74
N GLU A 173 -8.09 12.37 -14.20
CA GLU A 173 -7.31 12.83 -15.36
C GLU A 173 -5.82 12.59 -15.20
N ILE A 174 -5.27 12.87 -13.98
CA ILE A 174 -3.84 12.68 -13.71
C ILE A 174 -3.45 11.20 -13.73
N PHE A 175 -4.26 10.31 -13.19
CA PHE A 175 -3.86 8.91 -12.96
C PHE A 175 -4.37 7.92 -14.01
N SER A 176 -5.37 8.26 -14.83
CA SER A 176 -5.98 7.35 -15.80
C SER A 176 -5.02 6.75 -16.83
N SER A 177 -3.88 7.41 -17.08
CA SER A 177 -2.84 6.92 -18.01
C SER A 177 -1.78 6.03 -17.35
N VAL A 178 -1.77 5.93 -16.02
CA VAL A 178 -0.70 5.25 -15.26
C VAL A 178 -1.19 4.28 -14.17
N ALA A 179 -2.50 4.12 -14.02
CA ALA A 179 -3.12 3.19 -13.06
C ALA A 179 -3.85 2.04 -13.77
#